data_f6a55328885f1c98ad47707c03ceab0d
#
_entry.id   f6a55328885f1c98ad47707c03ceab0d
#
_cell.length_a   1.000
_cell.length_b   1.000
_cell.length_c   1.000
_cell.angle_alpha   90.00
_cell.angle_beta   90.00
_cell.angle_gamma   90.00
#
_symmetry.space_group_name_H-M   'P 1'
#
loop_
_entity.id
_entity.type
_entity.pdbx_description
1 polymer ?
#
loop_
_entity_poly.entity_id
_entity_poly.type
_entity_poly.pdbx_seq_one_letter_code
_entity_poly.pdbx_strand_id
1 'polypeptide(L)'
;PYQDYITTPKNALFYDVKDPYTRITYTRAGGKQGREEMFSGVLTSNFGKKINIGTDFDYTYVRGQYTSNSNKLLSYRLFGSYLSDRYEMHAYLRNYNYVNTENGGITNDSIITHTYKYEEKTSVDWQTIQTRYTNTWNRIKGMQVFLTHRYNLGFYREMTAKEKEEADKKRERKKQLEQQKLEEEALEERTIDDALAENAATTPVSDIFAETTGRNKEDEDEINAIFVPVSSIIHTLEFEKNSRRFISEMNQVDTCYNNIIHGPRDATPNDYTQSLYRNTTHALSLRAGIQDCVN
;
A
#
# COMPACT_ATOMS: atom_id res chain seq x y z
N PRO A 1 1.47 18.32 -3.95
CA PRO A 1 0.14 17.83 -4.38
C PRO A 1 -0.01 16.31 -4.30
N TYR A 2 1.10 15.51 -4.21
CA TYR A 2 1.03 14.05 -4.16
C TYR A 2 1.37 13.46 -2.78
N GLN A 3 1.53 14.29 -1.76
CA GLN A 3 1.98 13.88 -0.43
C GLN A 3 1.02 12.87 0.23
N ASP A 4 -0.28 13.03 0.01
CA ASP A 4 -1.30 12.16 0.60
C ASP A 4 -1.33 10.76 -0.03
N TYR A 5 -0.80 10.63 -1.24
CA TYR A 5 -0.65 9.34 -1.94
C TYR A 5 0.68 8.64 -1.66
N ILE A 6 1.60 9.31 -0.93
CA ILE A 6 2.90 8.75 -0.60
C ILE A 6 2.87 8.21 0.82
N THR A 7 3.00 6.90 0.96
CA THR A 7 3.22 6.27 2.27
C THR A 7 4.60 6.65 2.78
N THR A 8 4.67 7.23 3.93
CA THR A 8 5.92 7.54 4.63
C THR A 8 6.14 6.52 5.75
N PRO A 9 7.35 6.41 6.33
CA PRO A 9 7.58 5.53 7.47
C PRO A 9 6.67 5.79 8.66
N LYS A 10 6.13 7.03 8.78
CA LYS A 10 5.23 7.42 9.88
C LYS A 10 3.81 6.88 9.72
N ASN A 11 3.35 6.68 8.50
CA ASN A 11 1.98 6.22 8.18
C ASN A 11 1.96 4.83 7.52
N ALA A 12 3.11 4.15 7.47
CA ALA A 12 3.19 2.79 6.97
C ALA A 12 2.50 1.82 7.93
N LEU A 13 1.55 1.05 7.41
CA LEU A 13 0.85 0.02 8.16
C LEU A 13 1.57 -1.31 8.01
N PHE A 14 1.74 -2.01 9.12
CA PHE A 14 2.14 -3.40 9.20
C PHE A 14 1.01 -4.19 9.84
N TYR A 15 0.87 -5.42 9.47
CA TYR A 15 -0.25 -6.26 9.87
C TYR A 15 0.24 -7.41 10.75
N ASP A 16 -0.63 -7.84 11.65
CA ASP A 16 -0.51 -9.09 12.39
C ASP A 16 -1.89 -9.76 12.32
N VAL A 17 -2.01 -10.80 11.52
CA VAL A 17 -3.28 -11.43 11.18
C VAL A 17 -3.25 -12.91 11.56
N LYS A 18 -4.38 -13.43 12.05
CA LYS A 18 -4.49 -14.86 12.37
C LYS A 18 -4.67 -15.71 11.12
N ASP A 19 -5.50 -15.21 10.21
CA ASP A 19 -5.84 -15.82 8.93
C ASP A 19 -5.41 -14.91 7.79
N PRO A 20 -5.15 -15.41 6.58
CA PRO A 20 -4.82 -14.57 5.44
C PRO A 20 -5.87 -13.48 5.23
N TYR A 21 -5.41 -12.23 5.16
CA TYR A 21 -6.29 -11.09 4.96
C TYR A 21 -6.12 -10.51 3.57
N THR A 22 -7.24 -10.42 2.86
CA THR A 22 -7.32 -9.81 1.54
C THR A 22 -8.41 -8.75 1.51
N ARG A 23 -8.06 -7.55 1.06
CA ARG A 23 -9.03 -6.49 0.79
C ARG A 23 -8.79 -5.94 -0.60
N ILE A 24 -9.82 -5.96 -1.43
CA ILE A 24 -9.82 -5.37 -2.76
C ILE A 24 -10.92 -4.32 -2.80
N THR A 25 -10.60 -3.13 -3.28
CA THR A 25 -11.55 -2.03 -3.40
C THR A 25 -11.46 -1.48 -4.81
N TYR A 26 -12.59 -1.38 -5.48
CA TYR A 26 -12.72 -0.70 -6.76
C TYR A 26 -13.80 0.38 -6.66
N THR A 27 -13.43 1.57 -7.02
CA THR A 27 -14.34 2.72 -7.04
C THR A 27 -14.29 3.36 -8.42
N ARG A 28 -15.46 3.65 -8.96
CA ARG A 28 -15.61 4.37 -10.21
C ARG A 28 -16.59 5.52 -10.02
N ALA A 29 -16.19 6.70 -10.45
CA ALA A 29 -17.00 7.90 -10.41
C ALA A 29 -16.91 8.66 -11.75
N GLY A 30 -17.86 9.55 -11.98
CA GLY A 30 -17.89 10.41 -13.15
C GLY A 30 -18.50 9.77 -14.39
N GLY A 31 -18.64 10.58 -15.45
CA GLY A 31 -19.25 10.24 -16.72
C GLY A 31 -18.25 10.31 -17.90
N LYS A 32 -18.79 10.64 -19.09
CA LYS A 32 -17.94 10.77 -20.28
C LYS A 32 -16.91 11.90 -20.20
N GLN A 33 -17.25 12.98 -19.50
CA GLN A 33 -16.46 14.23 -19.46
C GLN A 33 -15.51 14.30 -18.26
N GLY A 34 -15.70 13.49 -17.26
CA GLY A 34 -14.80 13.36 -16.09
C GLY A 34 -14.94 11.96 -15.55
N ARG A 35 -13.83 11.21 -15.52
CA ARG A 35 -13.81 9.82 -15.09
C ARG A 35 -12.77 9.64 -14.02
N GLU A 36 -13.17 9.04 -12.94
CA GLU A 36 -12.28 8.64 -11.87
C GLU A 36 -12.42 7.14 -11.64
N GLU A 37 -11.31 6.47 -11.59
CA GLU A 37 -11.23 5.04 -11.29
C GLU A 37 -10.13 4.83 -10.27
N MET A 38 -10.48 4.17 -9.19
CA MET A 38 -9.55 3.78 -8.12
C MET A 38 -9.63 2.27 -7.92
N PHE A 39 -8.48 1.64 -7.95
CA PHE A 39 -8.33 0.23 -7.61
C PHE A 39 -7.25 0.11 -6.53
N SER A 40 -7.61 -0.43 -5.38
CA SER A 40 -6.66 -0.69 -4.30
C SER A 40 -6.80 -2.12 -3.79
N GLY A 41 -5.69 -2.71 -3.44
CA GLY A 41 -5.64 -4.06 -2.92
C GLY A 41 -4.61 -4.18 -1.81
N VAL A 42 -4.95 -4.95 -0.78
CA VAL A 42 -4.04 -5.38 0.28
C VAL A 42 -4.16 -6.88 0.41
N LEU A 43 -3.02 -7.55 0.41
CA LEU A 43 -2.91 -8.98 0.68
C LEU A 43 -1.84 -9.16 1.74
N THR A 44 -2.16 -9.86 2.82
CA THR A 44 -1.20 -10.14 3.88
C THR A 44 -1.49 -11.46 4.55
N SER A 45 -0.44 -12.17 4.96
CA SER A 45 -0.54 -13.43 5.65
C SER A 45 0.58 -13.59 6.67
N ASN A 46 0.28 -14.27 7.75
CA ASN A 46 1.27 -14.69 8.72
C ASN A 46 1.81 -16.08 8.40
N PHE A 47 3.12 -16.21 8.49
CA PHE A 47 3.83 -17.49 8.43
C PHE A 47 4.27 -17.85 9.84
N GLY A 48 3.48 -18.71 10.49
CA GLY A 48 3.64 -19.01 11.91
C GLY A 48 3.24 -17.83 12.79
N LYS A 49 3.83 -17.74 14.00
CA LYS A 49 3.49 -16.71 15.00
C LYS A 49 4.38 -15.46 14.92
N LYS A 50 5.44 -15.50 14.11
CA LYS A 50 6.54 -14.51 14.17
C LYS A 50 6.70 -13.69 12.91
N ILE A 51 6.26 -14.19 11.76
CA ILE A 51 6.51 -13.57 10.45
C ILE A 51 5.20 -13.16 9.83
N ASN A 52 5.11 -11.91 9.41
CA ASN A 52 4.06 -11.43 8.53
C ASN A 52 4.67 -10.93 7.23
N ILE A 53 4.06 -11.25 6.12
CA ILE A 53 4.43 -10.74 4.79
C ILE A 53 3.15 -10.29 4.09
N GLY A 54 3.26 -9.17 3.42
CA GLY A 54 2.13 -8.63 2.67
C GLY A 54 2.54 -7.70 1.55
N THR A 55 1.57 -7.40 0.73
CA THR A 55 1.70 -6.44 -0.37
C THR A 55 0.47 -5.56 -0.43
N ASP A 56 0.68 -4.32 -0.78
CA ASP A 56 -0.40 -3.42 -1.17
C ASP A 56 -0.15 -2.83 -2.56
N PHE A 57 -1.22 -2.51 -3.22
CA PHE A 57 -1.27 -1.99 -4.56
C PHE A 57 -2.36 -0.93 -4.66
N ASP A 58 -2.00 0.24 -5.17
CA ASP A 58 -2.92 1.35 -5.40
C ASP A 58 -2.76 1.88 -6.82
N TYR A 59 -3.87 1.91 -7.54
CA TYR A 59 -3.96 2.52 -8.86
C TYR A 59 -5.11 3.51 -8.89
N THR A 60 -4.82 4.75 -9.25
CA THR A 60 -5.82 5.80 -9.45
C THR A 60 -5.65 6.38 -10.83
N TYR A 61 -6.75 6.46 -11.56
CA TYR A 61 -6.85 7.14 -12.83
C TYR A 61 -7.93 8.20 -12.76
N VAL A 62 -7.55 9.44 -13.04
CA VAL A 62 -8.48 10.56 -13.12
C VAL A 62 -8.35 11.21 -14.48
N ARG A 63 -9.45 11.32 -15.19
CA ARG A 63 -9.55 12.07 -16.44
C ARG A 63 -10.25 13.40 -16.16
N GLY A 64 -9.59 14.48 -16.54
CA GLY A 64 -10.16 15.82 -16.41
C GLY A 64 -11.24 16.11 -17.46
N GLN A 65 -11.86 17.24 -17.31
CA GLN A 65 -12.96 17.70 -18.16
C GLN A 65 -12.51 18.00 -19.60
N TYR A 66 -11.31 18.54 -19.78
CA TYR A 66 -10.75 18.88 -21.06
C TYR A 66 -9.86 17.76 -21.61
N THR A 67 -9.62 17.79 -22.92
CA THR A 67 -8.67 16.86 -23.57
C THR A 67 -7.25 17.01 -23.02
N SER A 68 -6.46 15.96 -23.09
CA SER A 68 -5.06 15.92 -22.61
C SER A 68 -4.87 16.34 -21.14
N ASN A 69 -5.88 16.10 -20.31
CA ASN A 69 -5.81 16.31 -18.86
C ASN A 69 -6.17 15.02 -18.13
N SER A 70 -5.16 14.33 -17.62
CA SER A 70 -5.36 13.10 -16.86
C SER A 70 -4.24 12.87 -15.84
N ASN A 71 -4.58 12.24 -14.74
CA ASN A 71 -3.65 11.78 -13.73
C ASN A 71 -3.68 10.26 -13.66
N LYS A 72 -2.52 9.64 -13.65
CA LYS A 72 -2.33 8.20 -13.40
C LYS A 72 -1.38 8.05 -12.22
N LEU A 73 -1.88 7.48 -11.15
CA LEU A 73 -1.12 7.24 -9.93
C LEU A 73 -1.03 5.74 -9.72
N LEU A 74 0.16 5.18 -9.79
CA LEU A 74 0.43 3.78 -9.54
C LEU A 74 1.42 3.69 -8.38
N SER A 75 1.07 2.92 -7.37
CA SER A 75 1.93 2.62 -6.23
C SER A 75 1.79 1.15 -5.87
N TYR A 76 2.88 0.51 -5.52
CA TYR A 76 2.88 -0.80 -4.91
C TYR A 76 3.94 -0.90 -3.84
N ARG A 77 3.63 -1.63 -2.79
CA ARG A 77 4.49 -1.83 -1.65
C ARG A 77 4.53 -3.31 -1.27
N LEU A 78 5.71 -3.81 -1.04
CA LEU A 78 5.96 -5.09 -0.41
C LEU A 78 6.42 -4.82 1.03
N PHE A 79 5.81 -5.46 2.00
CA PHE A 79 6.17 -5.25 3.40
C PHE A 79 6.26 -6.56 4.16
N GLY A 80 6.99 -6.53 5.24
CA GLY A 80 7.09 -7.67 6.13
C GLY A 80 7.49 -7.25 7.53
N SER A 81 7.12 -8.08 8.49
CA SER A 81 7.51 -7.95 9.88
C SER A 81 7.97 -9.29 10.44
N TYR A 82 8.91 -9.22 11.34
CA TYR A 82 9.35 -10.34 12.16
C TYR A 82 9.30 -9.93 13.62
N LEU A 83 8.55 -10.66 14.42
CA LEU A 83 8.33 -10.36 15.82
C LEU A 83 8.75 -11.58 16.68
N SER A 84 9.74 -11.38 17.52
CA SER A 84 10.20 -12.35 18.50
C SER A 84 10.59 -11.63 19.78
N ASP A 85 10.75 -12.37 20.87
CA ASP A 85 11.08 -11.79 22.19
C ASP A 85 12.36 -10.95 22.16
N ARG A 86 13.40 -11.45 21.49
CA ARG A 86 14.71 -10.79 21.42
C ARG A 86 14.90 -9.90 20.19
N TYR A 87 14.16 -10.16 19.11
CA TYR A 87 14.38 -9.45 17.87
C TYR A 87 13.06 -9.09 17.19
N GLU A 88 12.92 -7.83 16.85
CA GLU A 88 11.79 -7.28 16.13
C GLU A 88 12.29 -6.59 14.87
N MET A 89 11.62 -6.78 13.75
CA MET A 89 11.97 -6.16 12.48
C MET A 89 10.71 -5.78 11.71
N HIS A 90 10.73 -4.59 11.12
CA HIS A 90 9.74 -4.14 10.16
C HIS A 90 10.46 -3.60 8.93
N ALA A 91 10.06 -4.07 7.76
CA ALA A 91 10.65 -3.63 6.50
C ALA A 91 9.60 -3.43 5.43
N TYR A 92 9.81 -2.46 4.54
CA TYR A 92 9.05 -2.37 3.30
C TYR A 92 9.90 -1.86 2.14
N LEU A 93 9.52 -2.29 0.96
CA LEU A 93 9.97 -1.79 -0.33
C LEU A 93 8.76 -1.21 -1.05
N ARG A 94 8.82 0.04 -1.43
CA ARG A 94 7.77 0.73 -2.17
C ARG A 94 8.29 1.28 -3.47
N ASN A 95 7.49 1.15 -4.53
CA ASN A 95 7.70 1.84 -5.78
C ASN A 95 6.43 2.59 -6.17
N TYR A 96 6.60 3.75 -6.77
CA TYR A 96 5.50 4.53 -7.30
C TYR A 96 5.86 5.20 -8.63
N ASN A 97 4.84 5.42 -9.44
CA ASN A 97 4.95 6.06 -10.75
C ASN A 97 3.69 6.91 -10.98
N TYR A 98 3.86 8.22 -10.88
CA TYR A 98 2.78 9.19 -11.04
C TYR A 98 3.00 9.96 -12.33
N VAL A 99 1.97 9.99 -13.16
CA VAL A 99 1.99 10.68 -14.44
C VAL A 99 0.81 11.64 -14.47
N ASN A 100 1.11 12.91 -14.70
CA ASN A 100 0.14 13.96 -14.92
C ASN A 100 0.29 14.49 -16.35
N THR A 101 -0.75 14.36 -17.17
CA THR A 101 -0.78 15.01 -18.48
C THR A 101 -1.21 16.46 -18.34
N GLU A 102 -0.54 17.33 -19.04
CA GLU A 102 -0.74 18.77 -18.98
C GLU A 102 -1.19 19.28 -20.34
N ASN A 103 -2.29 20.02 -20.37
CA ASN A 103 -2.87 20.53 -21.60
C ASN A 103 -2.57 22.00 -21.88
N GLY A 104 -1.87 22.70 -20.97
CA GLY A 104 -1.51 24.11 -21.13
C GLY A 104 -2.69 25.09 -21.17
N GLY A 105 -3.90 24.62 -20.89
CA GLY A 105 -5.15 25.39 -20.99
C GLY A 105 -5.78 25.35 -22.39
N ILE A 106 -6.93 25.99 -22.51
CA ILE A 106 -7.66 26.11 -23.78
C ILE A 106 -7.01 27.14 -24.71
N THR A 107 -7.14 26.93 -26.02
CA THR A 107 -6.56 27.84 -27.02
C THR A 107 -7.37 29.10 -27.23
N ASN A 108 -8.69 29.03 -27.02
CA ASN A 108 -9.61 30.13 -27.24
C ASN A 108 -10.63 30.28 -26.13
N ASP A 109 -10.51 31.34 -25.33
CA ASP A 109 -11.38 31.63 -24.19
C ASP A 109 -12.80 32.01 -24.62
N SER A 110 -13.02 32.42 -25.89
CA SER A 110 -14.36 32.78 -26.42
C SER A 110 -15.33 31.61 -26.33
N ILE A 111 -14.84 30.35 -26.33
CA ILE A 111 -15.70 29.18 -26.20
C ILE A 111 -16.40 29.14 -24.82
N ILE A 112 -15.75 29.67 -23.80
CA ILE A 112 -16.31 29.75 -22.43
C ILE A 112 -17.04 31.07 -22.21
N THR A 113 -16.47 32.19 -22.66
CA THR A 113 -17.04 33.54 -22.39
C THR A 113 -18.22 33.89 -23.26
N HIS A 114 -18.30 33.31 -24.45
CA HIS A 114 -19.35 33.59 -25.43
C HIS A 114 -19.99 32.30 -25.94
N THR A 115 -20.44 31.44 -25.02
CA THR A 115 -21.07 30.14 -25.31
C THR A 115 -22.21 30.23 -26.31
N TYR A 116 -22.99 31.34 -26.27
CA TYR A 116 -24.11 31.60 -27.19
C TYR A 116 -23.73 31.66 -28.68
N LYS A 117 -22.45 31.87 -29.00
CA LYS A 117 -21.97 31.86 -30.40
C LYS A 117 -21.72 30.46 -30.93
N TYR A 118 -21.65 29.50 -30.06
CA TYR A 118 -21.31 28.10 -30.36
C TYR A 118 -22.45 27.12 -30.04
N GLU A 119 -23.60 27.67 -29.56
CA GLU A 119 -24.77 26.90 -29.14
C GLU A 119 -25.75 26.55 -30.27
N GLU A 120 -25.26 26.17 -31.44
CA GLU A 120 -26.11 25.42 -32.37
C GLU A 120 -26.43 24.00 -31.89
N LYS A 121 -25.76 23.51 -30.83
CA LYS A 121 -26.01 22.22 -30.16
C LYS A 121 -26.17 22.41 -28.68
N THR A 122 -27.18 21.77 -28.12
CA THR A 122 -27.68 21.85 -26.75
C THR A 122 -26.65 21.45 -25.64
N SER A 123 -25.44 21.05 -25.97
CA SER A 123 -24.36 20.81 -25.04
C SER A 123 -22.99 20.85 -25.71
N VAL A 124 -22.08 21.64 -25.17
CA VAL A 124 -20.67 21.66 -25.57
C VAL A 124 -19.99 20.42 -25.02
N ASP A 125 -19.41 19.59 -25.90
CA ASP A 125 -18.53 18.52 -25.45
C ASP A 125 -17.15 19.10 -25.12
N TRP A 126 -16.86 19.23 -23.83
CA TRP A 126 -15.61 19.80 -23.33
C TRP A 126 -14.36 19.02 -23.78
N GLN A 127 -14.51 17.75 -24.17
CA GLN A 127 -13.43 16.94 -24.70
C GLN A 127 -13.06 17.27 -26.14
N THR A 128 -13.89 18.05 -26.85
CA THR A 128 -13.61 18.50 -28.23
C THR A 128 -12.94 19.87 -28.26
N ILE A 129 -12.87 20.57 -27.13
CA ILE A 129 -12.22 21.86 -27.05
C ILE A 129 -10.72 21.69 -27.23
N GLN A 130 -10.15 22.46 -28.16
CA GLN A 130 -8.72 22.44 -28.41
C GLN A 130 -7.93 23.02 -27.24
N THR A 131 -6.93 22.28 -26.81
CA THR A 131 -5.97 22.68 -25.79
C THR A 131 -4.61 22.99 -26.41
N ARG A 132 -3.80 23.78 -25.70
CA ARG A 132 -2.49 24.22 -26.19
C ARG A 132 -1.50 23.08 -26.36
N TYR A 133 -1.56 22.08 -25.47
CA TYR A 133 -0.69 20.92 -25.52
C TYR A 133 -1.49 19.63 -25.61
N THR A 134 -0.99 18.67 -26.39
CA THR A 134 -1.60 17.36 -26.55
C THR A 134 -0.73 16.22 -25.99
N ASN A 135 0.61 16.33 -26.14
CA ASN A 135 1.56 15.29 -25.73
C ASN A 135 2.58 15.85 -24.73
N THR A 136 2.07 16.41 -23.64
CA THR A 136 2.89 16.98 -22.57
C THR A 136 2.52 16.35 -21.25
N TRP A 137 3.51 15.84 -20.52
CA TRP A 137 3.28 15.23 -19.21
C TRP A 137 4.43 15.42 -18.24
N ASN A 138 4.07 15.43 -16.97
CA ASN A 138 4.98 15.42 -15.84
C ASN A 138 4.94 14.04 -15.20
N ARG A 139 6.08 13.43 -14.97
CA ARG A 139 6.21 12.09 -14.40
C ARG A 139 7.09 12.12 -13.17
N ILE A 140 6.61 11.53 -12.09
CA ILE A 140 7.35 11.31 -10.87
C ILE A 140 7.45 9.82 -10.63
N LYS A 141 8.67 9.31 -10.54
CA LYS A 141 8.96 7.93 -10.14
C LYS A 141 9.74 7.95 -8.85
N GLY A 142 9.40 7.07 -7.95
CA GLY A 142 10.15 6.89 -6.73
C GLY A 142 10.25 5.45 -6.28
N MET A 143 11.31 5.18 -5.56
CA MET A 143 11.56 3.94 -4.85
C MET A 143 11.95 4.29 -3.42
N GLN A 144 11.34 3.64 -2.47
CA GLN A 144 11.63 3.79 -1.05
C GLN A 144 11.84 2.42 -0.42
N VAL A 145 12.92 2.30 0.33
CA VAL A 145 13.23 1.14 1.16
C VAL A 145 13.31 1.61 2.60
N PHE A 146 12.58 0.95 3.45
CA PHE A 146 12.57 1.20 4.89
C PHE A 146 12.83 -0.09 5.62
N LEU A 147 13.71 -0.04 6.61
CA LEU A 147 13.99 -1.13 7.51
C LEU A 147 14.19 -0.54 8.91
N THR A 148 13.42 -1.01 9.85
CA THR A 148 13.70 -0.78 11.28
C THR A 148 13.79 -2.10 11.98
N HIS A 149 14.77 -2.25 12.81
CA HIS A 149 14.93 -3.45 13.62
C HIS A 149 15.39 -3.10 15.04
N ARG A 150 14.93 -3.90 15.96
CA ARG A 150 15.21 -3.77 17.38
C ARG A 150 15.77 -5.08 17.89
N TYR A 151 16.85 -4.99 18.63
CA TYR A 151 17.37 -6.10 19.40
C TYR A 151 17.19 -5.81 20.89
N ASN A 152 16.42 -6.66 21.57
CA ASN A 152 16.11 -6.57 22.96
C ASN A 152 17.14 -7.38 23.78
N LEU A 153 17.85 -6.69 24.65
CA LEU A 153 18.76 -7.28 25.64
C LEU A 153 17.98 -7.51 26.92
N GLY A 154 17.95 -8.73 27.41
CA GLY A 154 17.18 -9.09 28.59
C GLY A 154 17.47 -10.51 29.04
N PHE A 155 16.72 -10.98 30.00
CA PHE A 155 16.82 -12.31 30.55
C PHE A 155 15.44 -12.97 30.64
N TYR A 156 15.44 -14.28 30.67
CA TYR A 156 14.23 -15.06 30.93
C TYR A 156 14.09 -15.28 32.43
N ARG A 157 12.91 -14.97 32.96
CA ARG A 157 12.53 -15.32 34.34
C ARG A 157 11.40 -16.34 34.32
N GLU A 158 11.35 -17.15 35.35
CA GLU A 158 10.22 -18.05 35.55
C GLU A 158 8.91 -17.25 35.77
N MET A 159 7.81 -17.78 35.27
CA MET A 159 6.49 -17.22 35.49
C MET A 159 6.10 -17.33 36.98
N THR A 160 5.54 -16.30 37.53
CA THR A 160 4.90 -16.35 38.83
C THR A 160 3.66 -17.23 38.79
N ALA A 161 3.21 -17.74 39.93
CA ALA A 161 2.04 -18.62 40.00
C ALA A 161 0.77 -17.97 39.41
N LYS A 162 0.59 -16.66 39.58
CA LYS A 162 -0.53 -15.90 39.00
C LYS A 162 -0.44 -15.82 37.46
N GLU A 163 0.75 -15.56 36.93
CA GLU A 163 0.97 -15.48 35.48
C GLU A 163 0.78 -16.84 34.79
N LYS A 164 1.16 -17.94 35.47
CA LYS A 164 0.88 -19.30 34.99
C LYS A 164 -0.63 -19.56 34.93
N GLU A 165 -1.36 -19.23 35.98
CA GLU A 165 -2.80 -19.41 36.03
C GLU A 165 -3.55 -18.59 34.95
N GLU A 166 -3.10 -17.35 34.72
CA GLU A 166 -3.65 -16.51 33.63
C GLU A 166 -3.33 -17.07 32.23
N ALA A 167 -2.10 -17.57 32.04
CA ALA A 167 -1.68 -18.19 30.79
C ALA A 167 -2.50 -19.46 30.52
N ASP A 168 -2.71 -20.30 31.52
CA ASP A 168 -3.51 -21.53 31.40
C ASP A 168 -4.97 -21.21 31.09
N LYS A 169 -5.58 -20.27 31.79
CA LYS A 169 -6.94 -19.79 31.48
C LYS A 169 -7.07 -19.25 30.06
N LYS A 170 -6.03 -18.55 29.58
CA LYS A 170 -6.00 -18.02 28.20
C LYS A 170 -5.86 -19.15 27.17
N ARG A 171 -5.08 -20.19 27.47
CA ARG A 171 -4.94 -21.39 26.64
C ARG A 171 -6.25 -22.18 26.56
N GLU A 172 -6.92 -22.37 27.70
CA GLU A 172 -8.22 -23.06 27.74
C GLU A 172 -9.30 -22.31 26.97
N ARG A 173 -9.41 -20.98 27.15
CA ARG A 173 -10.32 -20.17 26.35
C ARG A 173 -10.05 -20.25 24.84
N LYS A 174 -8.76 -20.28 24.47
CA LYS A 174 -8.38 -20.42 23.08
C LYS A 174 -8.78 -21.79 22.50
N LYS A 175 -8.55 -22.87 23.24
CA LYS A 175 -8.96 -24.22 22.84
C LYS A 175 -10.49 -24.33 22.72
N GLN A 176 -11.25 -23.74 23.64
CA GLN A 176 -12.71 -23.71 23.58
C GLN A 176 -13.21 -22.93 22.35
N LEU A 177 -12.63 -21.78 22.07
CA LEU A 177 -12.98 -20.97 20.90
C LEU A 177 -12.62 -21.67 19.57
N GLU A 178 -11.53 -22.41 19.55
CA GLU A 178 -11.10 -23.19 18.36
C GLU A 178 -12.01 -24.39 18.15
N GLN A 179 -12.45 -25.06 19.21
CA GLN A 179 -13.47 -26.14 19.14
C GLN A 179 -14.81 -25.61 18.67
N GLN A 180 -15.29 -24.47 19.19
CA GLN A 180 -16.53 -23.86 18.72
C GLN A 180 -16.49 -23.51 17.24
N LYS A 181 -15.38 -22.98 16.76
CA LYS A 181 -15.21 -22.68 15.33
C LYS A 181 -15.22 -23.93 14.46
N LEU A 182 -14.57 -25.00 14.89
CA LEU A 182 -14.56 -26.27 14.17
C LEU A 182 -15.94 -26.90 14.14
N GLU A 183 -16.73 -26.76 15.22
CA GLU A 183 -18.12 -27.22 15.27
C GLU A 183 -19.04 -26.39 14.35
N GLU A 184 -18.81 -25.06 14.30
CA GLU A 184 -19.56 -24.13 13.45
C GLU A 184 -19.24 -24.37 11.96
N GLU A 185 -17.96 -24.53 11.59
CA GLU A 185 -17.53 -24.90 10.24
C GLU A 185 -18.09 -26.26 9.80
N ALA A 186 -18.07 -27.27 10.69
CA ALA A 186 -18.64 -28.57 10.41
C ALA A 186 -20.17 -28.54 10.27
N LEU A 187 -20.85 -27.61 10.92
CA LEU A 187 -22.28 -27.39 10.78
C LEU A 187 -22.61 -26.69 9.45
N GLU A 188 -21.79 -25.70 9.05
CA GLU A 188 -21.94 -25.03 7.77
C GLU A 188 -21.66 -25.97 6.59
N GLU A 189 -20.66 -26.84 6.67
CA GLU A 189 -20.37 -27.85 5.65
C GLU A 189 -21.56 -28.83 5.49
N ARG A 190 -22.16 -29.28 6.59
CA ARG A 190 -23.35 -30.14 6.53
C ARG A 190 -24.56 -29.47 5.91
N THR A 191 -24.76 -28.17 6.18
CA THR A 191 -25.87 -27.41 5.57
C THR A 191 -25.65 -27.14 4.09
N ILE A 192 -24.37 -27.01 3.64
CA ILE A 192 -24.01 -26.87 2.24
C ILE A 192 -24.15 -28.20 1.50
N ASP A 193 -23.75 -29.31 2.09
CA ASP A 193 -23.89 -30.64 1.50
C ASP A 193 -25.36 -31.04 1.36
N ASP A 194 -26.22 -30.73 2.35
CA ASP A 194 -27.66 -30.93 2.25
C ASP A 194 -28.32 -30.06 1.17
N ALA A 195 -27.83 -28.80 0.99
CA ALA A 195 -28.30 -27.88 -0.06
C ALA A 195 -27.78 -28.26 -1.47
N LEU A 196 -26.59 -28.87 -1.57
CA LEU A 196 -26.02 -29.36 -2.83
C LEU A 196 -26.60 -30.67 -3.29
N ALA A 197 -27.08 -31.51 -2.37
CA ALA A 197 -27.81 -32.75 -2.71
C ALA A 197 -29.16 -32.48 -3.43
N GLU A 198 -29.72 -31.29 -3.27
CA GLU A 198 -30.94 -30.84 -3.93
C GLU A 198 -30.70 -30.21 -5.34
N ASN A 199 -29.44 -29.82 -5.68
CA ASN A 199 -29.11 -29.20 -6.94
C ASN A 199 -27.81 -29.78 -7.55
N ALA A 200 -27.88 -31.01 -8.03
CA ALA A 200 -26.78 -31.68 -8.73
C ALA A 200 -26.51 -31.05 -10.10
N ALA A 201 -25.66 -30.05 -10.20
CA ALA A 201 -24.78 -29.76 -11.34
C ALA A 201 -24.00 -28.42 -11.14
N THR A 202 -22.86 -28.48 -10.50
CA THR A 202 -21.72 -27.59 -10.81
C THR A 202 -20.52 -27.98 -9.94
N THR A 203 -19.40 -28.28 -10.58
CA THR A 203 -18.13 -28.61 -9.95
C THR A 203 -17.58 -27.45 -9.12
N PRO A 204 -17.18 -27.64 -7.86
CA PRO A 204 -16.61 -26.58 -7.04
C PRO A 204 -15.15 -26.34 -7.38
N VAL A 205 -14.81 -25.06 -7.52
CA VAL A 205 -13.43 -24.53 -7.75
C VAL A 205 -12.67 -24.37 -6.42
N SER A 206 -12.99 -25.18 -5.40
CA SER A 206 -12.44 -25.02 -4.04
C SER A 206 -11.11 -25.73 -3.78
N ASP A 207 -10.60 -26.56 -4.71
CA ASP A 207 -9.48 -27.45 -4.41
C ASP A 207 -8.08 -26.86 -4.66
N ILE A 208 -7.95 -25.60 -5.08
CA ILE A 208 -6.64 -25.01 -5.42
C ILE A 208 -5.98 -24.31 -4.21
N PHE A 209 -6.70 -23.99 -3.16
CA PHE A 209 -6.16 -23.26 -2.00
C PHE A 209 -6.03 -24.05 -0.69
N ALA A 210 -6.47 -25.30 -0.66
CA ALA A 210 -6.50 -26.12 0.58
C ALA A 210 -5.17 -26.77 0.97
N GLU A 211 -4.15 -26.73 0.10
CA GLU A 211 -2.93 -27.53 0.31
C GLU A 211 -1.75 -26.79 0.93
N THR A 212 -1.92 -25.50 1.34
CA THR A 212 -0.80 -24.69 1.89
C THR A 212 -0.91 -24.40 3.39
N THR A 213 -1.89 -24.87 4.08
CA THR A 213 -1.97 -24.77 5.54
C THR A 213 -1.48 -26.05 6.22
N GLY A 214 -0.22 -26.40 5.96
CA GLY A 214 0.52 -27.32 6.81
C GLY A 214 0.67 -26.70 8.19
N ARG A 215 -0.31 -26.90 9.04
CA ARG A 215 -0.24 -26.60 10.47
C ARG A 215 0.84 -27.45 11.08
N ASN A 216 2.07 -26.94 11.16
CA ASN A 216 3.12 -27.54 11.95
C ASN A 216 2.66 -27.55 13.41
N LYS A 217 2.36 -28.74 13.90
CA LYS A 217 2.09 -29.03 15.31
C LYS A 217 3.34 -28.96 16.19
N GLU A 218 4.41 -28.35 15.71
CA GLU A 218 5.67 -28.19 16.43
C GLU A 218 5.67 -26.80 17.08
N ASP A 219 5.79 -26.76 18.38
CA ASP A 219 6.05 -25.67 19.35
C ASP A 219 4.93 -25.42 20.38
N GLU A 220 4.36 -26.46 20.94
CA GLU A 220 3.74 -26.38 22.28
C GLU A 220 4.75 -26.74 23.38
N ASP A 221 6.01 -26.34 23.21
CA ASP A 221 6.94 -26.38 24.32
C ASP A 221 6.43 -25.48 25.44
N GLU A 222 6.31 -26.06 26.63
CA GLU A 222 5.92 -25.36 27.85
C GLU A 222 6.93 -24.25 28.14
N ILE A 223 6.71 -23.07 27.56
CA ILE A 223 7.51 -21.89 27.88
C ILE A 223 7.04 -21.40 29.26
N ASN A 224 7.61 -21.98 30.32
CA ASN A 224 7.40 -21.54 31.69
C ASN A 224 8.19 -20.27 32.04
N ALA A 225 8.75 -19.59 31.04
CA ALA A 225 9.62 -18.44 31.22
C ALA A 225 9.14 -17.25 30.39
N ILE A 226 9.14 -16.06 30.98
CA ILE A 226 8.84 -14.79 30.33
C ILE A 226 10.14 -14.04 30.06
N PHE A 227 10.31 -13.54 28.85
CA PHE A 227 11.42 -12.65 28.51
C PHE A 227 11.19 -11.24 29.09
N VAL A 228 12.14 -10.75 29.89
CA VAL A 228 12.12 -9.41 30.45
C VAL A 228 13.18 -8.56 29.75
N PRO A 229 12.78 -7.62 28.88
CA PRO A 229 13.73 -6.73 28.23
C PRO A 229 14.23 -5.67 29.20
N VAL A 230 15.54 -5.52 29.32
CA VAL A 230 16.20 -4.50 30.16
C VAL A 230 16.63 -3.31 29.30
N SER A 231 17.18 -3.59 28.13
CA SER A 231 17.62 -2.56 27.21
C SER A 231 17.36 -3.00 25.77
N SER A 232 17.37 -2.05 24.85
CA SER A 232 17.22 -2.36 23.43
C SER A 232 18.07 -1.45 22.56
N ILE A 233 18.55 -2.02 21.47
CA ILE A 233 19.24 -1.31 20.40
C ILE A 233 18.31 -1.28 19.22
N ILE A 234 18.03 -0.09 18.71
CA ILE A 234 17.15 0.13 17.57
C ILE A 234 18.00 0.75 16.45
N HIS A 235 17.97 0.16 15.29
CA HIS A 235 18.56 0.73 14.08
C HIS A 235 17.50 0.87 13.01
N THR A 236 17.47 2.03 12.37
CA THR A 236 16.57 2.36 11.28
C THR A 236 17.37 2.77 10.06
N LEU A 237 17.06 2.17 8.94
CA LEU A 237 17.59 2.50 7.62
C LEU A 237 16.44 2.97 6.74
N GLU A 238 16.59 4.12 6.14
CA GLU A 238 15.71 4.66 5.12
C GLU A 238 16.52 5.02 3.88
N PHE A 239 16.09 4.50 2.74
CA PHE A 239 16.63 4.83 1.44
C PHE A 239 15.51 5.31 0.54
N GLU A 240 15.69 6.48 -0.06
CA GLU A 240 14.74 7.10 -0.96
C GLU A 240 15.43 7.54 -2.24
N LYS A 241 14.81 7.21 -3.36
CA LYS A 241 15.25 7.66 -4.70
C LYS A 241 14.04 8.15 -5.47
N ASN A 242 14.03 9.43 -5.80
CA ASN A 242 12.98 10.09 -6.55
C ASN A 242 13.54 10.66 -7.85
N SER A 243 12.76 10.52 -8.90
CA SER A 243 13.05 11.12 -10.21
C SER A 243 11.81 11.82 -10.72
N ARG A 244 11.94 13.07 -11.05
CA ARG A 244 10.92 13.86 -11.74
C ARG A 244 11.39 14.10 -13.17
N ARG A 245 10.48 13.91 -14.12
CA ARG A 245 10.70 14.17 -15.54
C ARG A 245 9.52 14.92 -16.10
N PHE A 246 9.77 16.04 -16.73
CA PHE A 246 8.81 16.75 -17.57
C PHE A 246 9.17 16.46 -19.02
N ILE A 247 8.18 16.09 -19.82
CA ILE A 247 8.34 15.74 -21.24
C ILE A 247 7.27 16.46 -22.03
N SER A 248 7.68 17.14 -23.09
CA SER A 248 6.80 17.67 -24.11
C SER A 248 7.28 17.19 -25.47
N GLU A 249 6.42 16.51 -26.20
CA GLU A 249 6.70 16.10 -27.58
C GLU A 249 6.39 17.19 -28.61
N MET A 250 5.89 18.32 -28.14
CA MET A 250 5.56 19.46 -28.98
C MET A 250 6.57 20.60 -28.71
N ASN A 251 7.16 21.15 -29.77
CA ASN A 251 8.09 22.29 -29.71
C ASN A 251 7.43 23.61 -29.26
N GLN A 252 6.28 23.57 -28.59
CA GLN A 252 5.47 24.74 -28.22
C GLN A 252 5.58 25.11 -26.75
N VAL A 253 6.37 24.43 -25.97
CA VAL A 253 6.52 24.67 -24.52
C VAL A 253 7.13 26.03 -24.21
N ASP A 254 7.91 26.58 -25.15
CA ASP A 254 8.59 27.88 -25.02
C ASP A 254 7.66 29.06 -24.79
N THR A 255 6.40 28.95 -25.12
CA THR A 255 5.45 30.08 -24.99
C THR A 255 4.80 30.18 -23.61
N CYS A 256 4.82 29.10 -22.82
CA CYS A 256 4.13 29.04 -21.52
C CYS A 256 5.06 28.84 -20.33
N TYR A 257 6.22 28.19 -20.54
CA TYR A 257 7.16 27.91 -19.47
C TYR A 257 8.46 28.72 -19.70
N ASN A 258 8.86 29.45 -18.67
CA ASN A 258 10.08 30.23 -18.73
C ASN A 258 11.32 29.29 -18.81
N ASN A 259 12.33 29.63 -19.58
CA ASN A 259 13.57 28.88 -19.84
C ASN A 259 14.34 28.41 -18.60
N ILE A 260 13.98 28.89 -17.41
CA ILE A 260 14.60 28.48 -16.15
C ILE A 260 14.27 27.01 -15.80
N ILE A 261 13.15 26.49 -16.30
CA ILE A 261 12.66 25.12 -15.98
C ILE A 261 13.19 24.10 -16.98
N HIS A 262 13.51 24.53 -18.18
CA HIS A 262 14.01 23.69 -19.26
C HIS A 262 15.49 23.95 -19.45
N GLY A 263 16.29 22.90 -19.54
CA GLY A 263 17.72 23.00 -19.86
C GLY A 263 17.94 23.67 -21.22
N PRO A 264 19.18 23.92 -21.61
CA PRO A 264 19.50 24.65 -22.82
C PRO A 264 18.81 24.03 -24.04
N ARG A 265 18.32 24.85 -24.91
CA ARG A 265 17.51 24.59 -26.11
C ARG A 265 18.17 23.67 -27.16
N ASP A 266 19.28 23.03 -26.84
CA ASP A 266 20.07 22.29 -27.80
C ASP A 266 19.42 20.99 -28.23
N ALA A 267 18.62 21.11 -29.29
CA ALA A 267 18.57 20.19 -30.40
C ALA A 267 18.02 18.78 -30.18
N THR A 268 17.12 18.54 -29.25
CA THR A 268 16.33 17.32 -29.32
C THR A 268 14.87 17.64 -29.64
N PRO A 269 14.20 16.84 -30.49
CA PRO A 269 12.82 17.11 -30.89
C PRO A 269 11.82 16.99 -29.71
N ASN A 270 12.28 16.61 -28.54
CA ASN A 270 11.49 16.45 -27.34
C ASN A 270 12.09 17.27 -26.20
N ASP A 271 11.39 18.30 -25.74
CA ASP A 271 11.78 19.02 -24.54
C ASP A 271 11.55 18.18 -23.31
N TYR A 272 12.59 17.93 -22.55
CA TYR A 272 12.48 17.26 -21.27
C TYR A 272 13.38 17.89 -20.21
N THR A 273 12.91 17.93 -19.00
CA THR A 273 13.72 18.18 -17.81
C THR A 273 13.67 16.99 -16.87
N GLN A 274 14.80 16.67 -16.29
CA GLN A 274 14.89 15.58 -15.33
C GLN A 274 15.61 16.06 -14.08
N SER A 275 15.02 15.82 -12.93
CA SER A 275 15.67 15.94 -11.63
C SER A 275 15.74 14.60 -10.92
N LEU A 276 16.85 14.29 -10.31
CA LEU A 276 17.06 13.07 -9.54
C LEU A 276 17.41 13.45 -8.10
N TYR A 277 16.62 12.90 -7.17
CA TYR A 277 16.87 13.01 -5.74
C TYR A 277 17.19 11.63 -5.18
N ARG A 278 18.25 11.55 -4.38
CA ARG A 278 18.63 10.33 -3.66
C ARG A 278 18.97 10.69 -2.23
N ASN A 279 18.36 10.04 -1.28
CA ASN A 279 18.63 10.20 0.13
C ASN A 279 18.83 8.84 0.80
N THR A 280 19.76 8.79 1.75
CA THR A 280 19.96 7.62 2.60
C THR A 280 20.12 8.10 4.04
N THR A 281 19.26 7.65 4.93
CA THR A 281 19.28 8.03 6.33
C THR A 281 19.50 6.79 7.18
N HIS A 282 20.44 6.89 8.11
CA HIS A 282 20.65 5.91 9.17
C HIS A 282 20.38 6.55 10.51
N ALA A 283 19.58 5.91 11.33
CA ALA A 283 19.35 6.33 12.70
C ALA A 283 19.65 5.18 13.65
N LEU A 284 20.42 5.45 14.68
CA LEU A 284 20.71 4.53 15.76
C LEU A 284 20.19 5.10 17.07
N SER A 285 19.41 4.35 17.81
CA SER A 285 18.95 4.72 19.13
C SER A 285 19.16 3.60 20.13
N LEU A 286 19.53 3.98 21.34
CA LEU A 286 19.67 3.09 22.48
C LEU A 286 18.56 3.41 23.46
N ARG A 287 17.83 2.40 23.92
CA ARG A 287 16.82 2.53 24.97
C ARG A 287 17.25 1.64 26.14
N ALA A 288 17.48 2.27 27.29
CA ALA A 288 17.63 1.59 28.55
C ALA A 288 16.40 1.91 29.42
N GLY A 289 15.75 0.88 29.96
CA GLY A 289 14.64 1.02 30.88
C GLY A 289 14.97 0.19 32.12
N ILE A 290 14.95 0.80 33.30
CA ILE A 290 14.86 0.07 34.55
C ILE A 290 13.37 -0.17 34.73
N GLN A 291 12.92 -1.38 34.49
CA GLN A 291 11.58 -1.76 34.92
C GLN A 291 11.67 -1.93 36.44
N ASP A 292 11.00 -1.03 37.18
CA ASP A 292 10.87 -1.22 38.60
C ASP A 292 10.30 -2.60 38.86
N CYS A 293 11.12 -3.47 39.40
CA CYS A 293 10.66 -4.72 39.97
C CYS A 293 9.86 -4.31 41.25
N VAL A 294 8.61 -3.94 41.07
CA VAL A 294 7.69 -3.75 42.19
C VAL A 294 7.36 -5.14 42.69
N ASN A 295 7.73 -5.33 43.96
CA ASN A 295 7.51 -6.48 44.81
C ASN A 295 6.08 -7.07 44.77
#